data_d4c8189c57b004556ab4ee5d1463e1b5
#
_entry.id   d4c8189c57b004556ab4ee5d1463e1b5
#
_cell.length_a   1.000
_cell.length_b   1.000
_cell.length_c   1.000
_cell.angle_alpha   90.00
_cell.angle_beta   90.00
_cell.angle_gamma   90.00
#
_symmetry.space_group_name_H-M   'P 1'
#
loop_
_entity.id
_entity.type
_entity.pdbx_description
1 polymer ?
#
loop_
_entity_poly.entity_id
_entity_poly.type
_entity_poly.pdbx_seq_one_letter_code
_entity_poly.pdbx_strand_id
1 'polypeptide(L)'
;TGTCLAESGNRVICVDIDKEKIAMMENGKVPIYEPHLESLLVRNIEAERISFTTDLASAVKSSPIVFLALPTPPGEDGSADLQYVMKVAEYLGDLIEDYTVIVDKSTVPVGTADRISDVIRSKTDVEFDVVSNPEFLREGYAVDDFMKPDRVVIGTSSPRAKKLMEELYKPFMRQGNRMIFMDEKSAELTKYASNAFLATKITFMNEVANYCKEVGADVDMVRRGIGTDTRIGPRFLFPGMGYGGSCFPKDVQALHKSGEDVGCEFSILKSVMDVNARQKLLMLPLMREHFQGSLAGKKIAVWGLSFKPETDDIRQAPSLDILAELIKENADITVYDPEAMNNIRLVLGDSVKYAKRSMEALERCDALLICTEWAAFRNPNFDKMKTIMSSPTIFDGRNLYDLDKMITHGFTYHSVGRRPINELK
;
A
#
# COMPACT_ATOMS: atom_id res chain seq x y z
N THR A 1 1.95 2.31 14.67
CA THR A 1 0.98 2.77 15.69
C THR A 1 1.66 2.86 17.05
N GLY A 2 2.13 1.74 17.64
CA GLY A 2 2.68 1.73 18.99
C GLY A 2 3.80 2.76 19.22
N THR A 3 4.76 2.82 18.31
CA THR A 3 5.87 3.79 18.36
C THR A 3 5.39 5.24 18.33
N CYS A 4 4.38 5.56 17.50
CA CYS A 4 3.83 6.92 17.43
C CYS A 4 3.01 7.29 18.68
N LEU A 5 2.29 6.33 19.26
CA LEU A 5 1.61 6.53 20.55
C LEU A 5 2.61 6.74 21.69
N ALA A 6 3.72 6.00 21.70
CA ALA A 6 4.80 6.20 22.66
C ALA A 6 5.44 7.60 22.52
N GLU A 7 5.62 8.08 21.28
CA GLU A 7 6.18 9.40 21.00
C GLU A 7 5.30 10.54 21.54
N SER A 8 3.99 10.34 21.64
CA SER A 8 3.09 11.32 22.28
C SER A 8 3.05 11.25 23.81
N GLY A 9 3.91 10.42 24.44
CA GLY A 9 4.07 10.33 25.87
C GLY A 9 3.33 9.19 26.55
N ASN A 10 2.66 8.31 25.78
CA ASN A 10 2.04 7.11 26.36
C ASN A 10 3.08 6.05 26.69
N ARG A 11 2.79 5.21 27.69
CA ARG A 11 3.50 3.94 27.90
C ARG A 11 2.84 2.87 27.07
N VAL A 12 3.59 2.25 26.16
CA VAL A 12 3.09 1.29 25.19
C VAL A 12 3.79 -0.05 25.36
N ILE A 13 3.00 -1.12 25.40
CA ILE A 13 3.49 -2.51 25.38
C ILE A 13 3.08 -3.10 24.02
N CYS A 14 4.04 -3.45 23.18
CA CYS A 14 3.81 -4.13 21.93
C CYS A 14 3.91 -5.64 22.14
N VAL A 15 2.87 -6.35 21.75
CA VAL A 15 2.80 -7.82 21.87
C VAL A 15 2.83 -8.43 20.46
N ASP A 16 3.71 -9.41 20.25
CA ASP A 16 3.71 -10.25 19.04
C ASP A 16 4.07 -11.70 19.46
N ILE A 17 3.52 -12.68 18.76
CA ILE A 17 3.84 -14.10 18.97
C ILE A 17 5.23 -14.48 18.43
N ASP A 18 5.75 -13.70 17.52
CA ASP A 18 7.05 -13.90 16.88
C ASP A 18 8.19 -13.38 17.75
N LYS A 19 8.93 -14.32 18.35
CA LYS A 19 10.07 -14.01 19.23
C LYS A 19 11.22 -13.31 18.53
N GLU A 20 11.44 -13.61 17.24
CA GLU A 20 12.53 -12.98 16.48
C GLU A 20 12.18 -11.53 16.20
N LYS A 21 10.91 -11.24 15.89
CA LYS A 21 10.41 -9.89 15.69
C LYS A 21 10.48 -9.08 16.99
N ILE A 22 10.10 -9.66 18.13
CA ILE A 22 10.24 -9.04 19.45
C ILE A 22 11.72 -8.70 19.72
N ALA A 23 12.62 -9.67 19.58
CA ALA A 23 14.05 -9.46 19.80
C ALA A 23 14.65 -8.40 18.87
N MET A 24 14.20 -8.35 17.62
CA MET A 24 14.61 -7.32 16.65
C MET A 24 14.20 -5.92 17.16
N MET A 25 12.93 -5.75 17.57
CA MET A 25 12.41 -4.46 18.03
C MET A 25 13.03 -4.02 19.37
N GLU A 26 13.30 -4.93 20.30
CA GLU A 26 14.05 -4.65 21.54
C GLU A 26 15.46 -4.10 21.26
N ASN A 27 16.08 -4.53 20.16
CA ASN A 27 17.37 -4.02 19.68
C ASN A 27 17.26 -2.75 18.83
N GLY A 28 16.11 -2.08 18.83
CA GLY A 28 15.87 -0.82 18.12
C GLY A 28 15.74 -0.95 16.61
N LYS A 29 15.59 -2.17 16.07
CA LYS A 29 15.38 -2.41 14.64
C LYS A 29 13.90 -2.60 14.33
N VAL A 30 13.49 -2.14 13.15
CA VAL A 30 12.09 -2.26 12.70
C VAL A 30 11.93 -3.42 11.71
N PRO A 31 10.82 -4.18 11.79
CA PRO A 31 10.59 -5.34 10.91
C PRO A 31 10.09 -4.98 9.51
N ILE A 32 9.90 -3.70 9.21
CA ILE A 32 9.41 -3.17 7.94
C ILE A 32 10.22 -1.94 7.54
N TYR A 33 10.38 -1.70 6.25
CA TYR A 33 10.92 -0.43 5.77
C TYR A 33 9.86 0.67 5.88
N GLU A 34 10.11 1.66 6.74
CA GLU A 34 9.27 2.86 6.87
C GLU A 34 10.17 4.03 7.26
N PRO A 35 10.25 5.10 6.46
CA PRO A 35 11.07 6.26 6.77
C PRO A 35 10.80 6.81 8.18
N HIS A 36 11.86 7.18 8.88
CA HIS A 36 11.83 7.74 10.24
C HIS A 36 11.37 6.80 11.37
N LEU A 37 10.85 5.60 11.09
CA LEU A 37 10.30 4.71 12.12
C LEU A 37 11.38 4.18 13.05
N GLU A 38 12.56 3.79 12.54
CA GLU A 38 13.65 3.24 13.36
C GLU A 38 14.19 4.27 14.36
N SER A 39 14.45 5.50 13.90
CA SER A 39 14.92 6.58 14.79
C SER A 39 13.91 6.94 15.87
N LEU A 40 12.62 6.89 15.53
CA LEU A 40 11.53 7.12 16.47
C LEU A 40 11.45 5.98 17.50
N LEU A 41 11.63 4.73 17.05
CA LEU A 41 11.63 3.55 17.91
C LEU A 41 12.74 3.60 18.94
N VAL A 42 13.99 3.81 18.51
CA VAL A 42 15.17 3.89 19.39
C VAL A 42 14.98 4.95 20.47
N ARG A 43 14.55 6.16 20.08
CA ARG A 43 14.29 7.26 21.03
C ARG A 43 13.25 6.90 22.10
N ASN A 44 12.22 6.14 21.74
CA ASN A 44 11.16 5.76 22.67
C ASN A 44 11.55 4.57 23.55
N ILE A 45 12.46 3.71 23.10
CA ILE A 45 13.09 2.68 23.93
C ILE A 45 13.99 3.36 24.99
N GLU A 46 14.86 4.27 24.59
CA GLU A 46 15.74 5.03 25.49
C GLU A 46 14.95 5.84 26.53
N ALA A 47 13.76 6.32 26.17
CA ALA A 47 12.87 7.06 27.07
C ALA A 47 11.95 6.14 27.91
N GLU A 48 12.10 4.81 27.83
CA GLU A 48 11.31 3.80 28.55
C GLU A 48 9.79 3.94 28.33
N ARG A 49 9.38 4.44 27.13
CA ARG A 49 7.97 4.63 26.76
C ARG A 49 7.39 3.49 25.95
N ILE A 50 8.24 2.64 25.37
CA ILE A 50 7.81 1.46 24.61
C ILE A 50 8.55 0.22 25.07
N SER A 51 7.85 -0.88 25.19
CA SER A 51 8.40 -2.20 25.50
C SER A 51 7.78 -3.27 24.61
N PHE A 52 8.40 -4.42 24.52
CA PHE A 52 8.01 -5.52 23.66
C PHE A 52 7.92 -6.81 24.45
N THR A 53 6.96 -7.67 24.16
CA THR A 53 6.80 -8.95 24.84
C THR A 53 6.03 -9.95 24.00
N THR A 54 6.20 -11.24 24.32
CA THR A 54 5.31 -12.30 23.82
C THR A 54 4.21 -12.67 24.84
N ASP A 55 4.22 -12.05 26.03
CA ASP A 55 3.26 -12.30 27.10
C ASP A 55 2.04 -11.38 27.00
N LEU A 56 1.02 -11.85 26.31
CA LEU A 56 -0.25 -11.14 26.14
C LEU A 56 -0.95 -10.92 27.49
N ALA A 57 -0.91 -11.89 28.40
CA ALA A 57 -1.65 -11.83 29.65
C ALA A 57 -1.15 -10.69 30.55
N SER A 58 0.16 -10.58 30.73
CA SER A 58 0.79 -9.48 31.49
C SER A 58 0.51 -8.12 30.86
N ALA A 59 0.57 -8.03 29.52
CA ALA A 59 0.33 -6.77 28.82
C ALA A 59 -1.12 -6.29 28.96
N VAL A 60 -2.10 -7.18 28.84
CA VAL A 60 -3.55 -6.86 28.97
C VAL A 60 -3.86 -6.36 30.36
N LYS A 61 -3.43 -7.08 31.41
CA LYS A 61 -3.69 -6.72 32.82
C LYS A 61 -3.17 -5.32 33.21
N SER A 62 -2.17 -4.82 32.53
CA SER A 62 -1.57 -3.51 32.80
C SER A 62 -2.07 -2.38 31.88
N SER A 63 -2.98 -2.67 30.96
CA SER A 63 -3.36 -1.75 29.89
C SER A 63 -4.87 -1.49 29.86
N PRO A 64 -5.33 -0.24 30.09
CA PRO A 64 -6.76 0.09 30.01
C PRO A 64 -7.28 0.21 28.57
N ILE A 65 -6.37 0.25 27.57
CA ILE A 65 -6.70 0.31 26.15
C ILE A 65 -5.85 -0.72 25.41
N VAL A 66 -6.49 -1.63 24.71
CA VAL A 66 -5.85 -2.72 23.94
C VAL A 66 -6.16 -2.52 22.46
N PHE A 67 -5.13 -2.35 21.63
CA PHE A 67 -5.27 -2.23 20.17
C PHE A 67 -5.10 -3.58 19.49
N LEU A 68 -6.08 -3.97 18.72
CA LEU A 68 -6.01 -5.10 17.77
C LEU A 68 -5.46 -4.57 16.45
N ALA A 69 -4.18 -4.77 16.21
CA ALA A 69 -3.47 -4.43 14.96
C ALA A 69 -3.00 -5.73 14.31
N LEU A 70 -3.95 -6.58 13.93
CA LEU A 70 -3.74 -7.95 13.49
C LEU A 70 -3.88 -8.07 11.98
N PRO A 71 -3.19 -9.03 11.34
CA PRO A 71 -3.35 -9.27 9.92
C PRO A 71 -4.77 -9.78 9.60
N THR A 72 -5.33 -9.27 8.50
CA THR A 72 -6.61 -9.71 7.92
C THR A 72 -6.36 -10.09 6.46
N PRO A 73 -5.69 -11.24 6.19
CA PRO A 73 -5.39 -11.64 4.83
C PRO A 73 -6.67 -11.93 4.04
N PRO A 74 -6.63 -11.86 2.70
CA PRO A 74 -7.76 -12.26 1.88
C PRO A 74 -7.95 -13.78 1.96
N GLY A 75 -9.21 -14.21 2.13
CA GLY A 75 -9.63 -15.58 1.93
C GLY A 75 -9.62 -15.98 0.44
N GLU A 76 -9.77 -17.27 0.16
CA GLU A 76 -9.83 -17.78 -1.23
C GLU A 76 -11.03 -17.22 -2.00
N ASP A 77 -12.11 -16.91 -1.33
CA ASP A 77 -13.35 -16.33 -1.88
C ASP A 77 -13.31 -14.78 -1.96
N GLY A 78 -12.21 -14.17 -1.54
CA GLY A 78 -12.04 -12.72 -1.49
C GLY A 78 -12.55 -12.05 -0.22
N SER A 79 -13.10 -12.78 0.73
CA SER A 79 -13.45 -12.27 2.06
C SER A 79 -12.19 -11.91 2.87
N ALA A 80 -12.35 -11.13 3.94
CA ALA A 80 -11.27 -10.93 4.90
C ALA A 80 -11.25 -12.07 5.94
N ASP A 81 -10.11 -12.72 6.11
CA ASP A 81 -9.94 -13.74 7.14
C ASP A 81 -9.74 -13.09 8.52
N LEU A 82 -10.69 -13.33 9.40
CA LEU A 82 -10.75 -12.79 10.76
C LEU A 82 -10.26 -13.75 11.85
N GLN A 83 -9.73 -14.91 11.49
CA GLN A 83 -9.33 -15.93 12.48
C GLN A 83 -8.38 -15.39 13.55
N TYR A 84 -7.43 -14.54 13.19
CA TYR A 84 -6.49 -13.94 14.13
C TYR A 84 -7.19 -12.96 15.09
N VAL A 85 -8.09 -12.13 14.56
CA VAL A 85 -8.86 -11.16 15.35
C VAL A 85 -9.76 -11.89 16.35
N MET A 86 -10.52 -12.90 15.88
CA MET A 86 -11.43 -13.66 16.74
C MET A 86 -10.68 -14.45 17.82
N LYS A 87 -9.54 -15.06 17.47
CA LYS A 87 -8.73 -15.80 18.45
C LYS A 87 -8.18 -14.90 19.55
N VAL A 88 -7.72 -13.68 19.20
CA VAL A 88 -7.27 -12.72 20.22
C VAL A 88 -8.46 -12.22 21.05
N ALA A 89 -9.63 -11.99 20.45
CA ALA A 89 -10.84 -11.65 21.19
C ALA A 89 -11.22 -12.72 22.24
N GLU A 90 -11.13 -14.02 21.90
CA GLU A 90 -11.32 -15.12 22.85
C GLU A 90 -10.34 -15.03 24.03
N TYR A 91 -9.06 -14.79 23.78
CA TYR A 91 -8.07 -14.64 24.86
C TYR A 91 -8.33 -13.41 25.73
N LEU A 92 -8.75 -12.29 25.12
CA LEU A 92 -9.06 -11.08 25.88
C LEU A 92 -10.22 -11.33 26.86
N GLY A 93 -11.24 -12.09 26.46
CA GLY A 93 -12.35 -12.48 27.35
C GLY A 93 -11.90 -13.25 28.59
N ASP A 94 -10.82 -14.04 28.49
CA ASP A 94 -10.26 -14.77 29.63
C ASP A 94 -9.26 -13.93 30.45
N LEU A 95 -8.76 -12.78 29.94
CA LEU A 95 -7.64 -12.02 30.52
C LEU A 95 -8.02 -10.68 31.14
N ILE A 96 -9.11 -10.04 30.68
CA ILE A 96 -9.53 -8.74 31.23
C ILE A 96 -10.07 -8.90 32.66
N GLU A 97 -9.52 -8.13 33.60
CA GLU A 97 -9.90 -8.12 35.01
C GLU A 97 -10.59 -6.81 35.42
N ASP A 98 -10.31 -5.72 34.69
CA ASP A 98 -10.87 -4.39 34.88
C ASP A 98 -11.44 -3.84 33.57
N TYR A 99 -12.17 -2.72 33.66
CA TYR A 99 -12.72 -2.06 32.49
C TYR A 99 -11.65 -1.77 31.45
N THR A 100 -11.82 -2.33 30.28
CA THR A 100 -10.86 -2.23 29.15
C THR A 100 -11.56 -1.76 27.87
N VAL A 101 -10.94 -0.83 27.16
CA VAL A 101 -11.35 -0.45 25.79
C VAL A 101 -10.56 -1.27 24.79
N ILE A 102 -11.26 -2.05 23.99
CA ILE A 102 -10.67 -2.89 22.94
C ILE A 102 -10.85 -2.16 21.62
N VAL A 103 -9.75 -1.75 21.01
CA VAL A 103 -9.74 -0.93 19.80
C VAL A 103 -9.37 -1.80 18.61
N ASP A 104 -10.34 -2.08 17.75
CA ASP A 104 -10.06 -2.74 16.47
C ASP A 104 -9.52 -1.71 15.49
N LYS A 105 -8.22 -1.84 15.20
CA LYS A 105 -7.50 -1.00 14.25
C LYS A 105 -7.27 -1.71 12.92
N SER A 106 -7.47 -3.00 12.87
CA SER A 106 -7.37 -3.79 11.64
C SER A 106 -8.45 -3.38 10.64
N THR A 107 -8.19 -3.58 9.35
CA THR A 107 -9.22 -3.40 8.31
C THR A 107 -10.10 -4.63 8.27
N VAL A 108 -11.33 -4.50 8.73
CA VAL A 108 -12.27 -5.61 8.95
C VAL A 108 -13.64 -5.35 8.31
N PRO A 109 -14.39 -6.39 7.91
CA PRO A 109 -15.75 -6.27 7.42
C PRO A 109 -16.70 -5.63 8.45
N VAL A 110 -17.76 -5.01 7.92
CA VAL A 110 -18.82 -4.38 8.73
C VAL A 110 -19.47 -5.40 9.66
N GLY A 111 -19.60 -5.03 10.96
CA GLY A 111 -20.12 -5.88 12.02
C GLY A 111 -19.07 -6.69 12.77
N THR A 112 -17.78 -6.50 12.49
CA THR A 112 -16.72 -7.20 13.22
C THR A 112 -16.63 -6.75 14.67
N ALA A 113 -16.85 -5.48 14.99
CA ALA A 113 -16.89 -4.98 16.37
C ALA A 113 -17.96 -5.68 17.20
N ASP A 114 -19.16 -5.90 16.63
CA ASP A 114 -20.22 -6.69 17.30
C ASP A 114 -19.74 -8.12 17.58
N ARG A 115 -19.13 -8.79 16.59
CA ARG A 115 -18.60 -10.15 16.75
C ARG A 115 -17.51 -10.25 17.81
N ILE A 116 -16.58 -9.29 17.85
CA ILE A 116 -15.55 -9.19 18.90
C ILE A 116 -16.24 -9.07 20.27
N SER A 117 -17.23 -8.18 20.38
CA SER A 117 -17.98 -7.96 21.61
C SER A 117 -18.70 -9.23 22.10
N ASP A 118 -19.37 -9.95 21.18
CA ASP A 118 -20.08 -11.20 21.51
C ASP A 118 -19.12 -12.29 22.00
N VAL A 119 -17.98 -12.44 21.33
CA VAL A 119 -16.95 -13.42 21.73
C VAL A 119 -16.43 -13.12 23.14
N ILE A 120 -16.07 -11.87 23.42
CA ILE A 120 -15.56 -11.48 24.75
C ILE A 120 -16.63 -11.67 25.83
N ARG A 121 -17.86 -11.21 25.58
CA ARG A 121 -19.00 -11.37 26.54
C ARG A 121 -19.32 -12.81 26.83
N SER A 122 -19.06 -13.72 25.92
CA SER A 122 -19.23 -15.15 26.17
C SER A 122 -18.29 -15.73 27.22
N LYS A 123 -17.23 -14.98 27.57
CA LYS A 123 -16.13 -15.43 28.45
C LYS A 123 -16.09 -14.68 29.80
N THR A 124 -16.57 -13.44 29.85
CA THR A 124 -16.42 -12.58 31.02
C THR A 124 -17.64 -11.69 31.25
N ASP A 125 -17.90 -11.39 32.53
CA ASP A 125 -18.86 -10.39 32.98
C ASP A 125 -18.19 -9.03 33.26
N VAL A 126 -16.88 -8.92 33.08
CA VAL A 126 -16.15 -7.65 33.26
C VAL A 126 -16.62 -6.65 32.21
N GLU A 127 -16.82 -5.39 32.64
CA GLU A 127 -17.20 -4.31 31.71
C GLU A 127 -16.08 -4.01 30.71
N PHE A 128 -16.42 -3.92 29.45
CA PHE A 128 -15.54 -3.48 28.38
C PHE A 128 -16.33 -2.79 27.26
N ASP A 129 -15.63 -2.05 26.44
CA ASP A 129 -16.16 -1.47 25.20
C ASP A 129 -15.29 -1.87 24.01
N VAL A 130 -15.92 -2.12 22.86
CA VAL A 130 -15.22 -2.31 21.58
C VAL A 130 -15.34 -1.02 20.78
N VAL A 131 -14.23 -0.60 20.19
CA VAL A 131 -14.12 0.60 19.37
C VAL A 131 -13.56 0.24 18.00
N SER A 132 -14.19 0.66 16.93
CA SER A 132 -13.61 0.58 15.58
C SER A 132 -12.80 1.84 15.29
N ASN A 133 -11.49 1.68 15.13
CA ASN A 133 -10.59 2.81 14.85
C ASN A 133 -9.73 2.49 13.61
N PRO A 134 -10.32 2.52 12.41
CA PRO A 134 -9.59 2.19 11.20
C PRO A 134 -8.43 3.15 10.95
N GLU A 135 -7.35 2.61 10.39
CA GLU A 135 -6.19 3.39 10.01
C GLU A 135 -6.29 3.88 8.55
N PHE A 136 -5.69 5.03 8.26
CA PHE A 136 -5.61 5.60 6.90
C PHE A 136 -4.16 5.95 6.55
N LEU A 137 -3.23 5.14 7.06
CA LEU A 137 -1.80 5.34 6.88
C LEU A 137 -1.36 4.89 5.49
N ARG A 138 -0.41 5.60 4.92
CA ARG A 138 0.23 5.24 3.66
C ARG A 138 1.60 4.66 3.96
N GLU A 139 1.89 3.46 3.51
CA GLU A 139 3.24 2.90 3.57
C GLU A 139 4.26 3.90 2.99
N GLY A 140 5.43 4.03 3.61
CA GLY A 140 6.43 5.04 3.25
C GLY A 140 6.16 6.44 3.80
N TYR A 141 4.98 6.69 4.36
CA TYR A 141 4.56 7.94 4.99
C TYR A 141 3.76 7.71 6.28
N ALA A 142 3.77 6.48 6.81
CA ALA A 142 2.90 6.09 7.90
C ALA A 142 3.21 6.81 9.22
N VAL A 143 4.47 7.14 9.48
CA VAL A 143 4.88 7.95 10.64
C VAL A 143 4.29 9.35 10.54
N ASP A 144 4.44 10.03 9.40
CA ASP A 144 3.91 11.38 9.20
C ASP A 144 2.38 11.39 9.23
N ASP A 145 1.73 10.44 8.57
CA ASP A 145 0.28 10.31 8.55
C ASP A 145 -0.31 10.06 9.95
N PHE A 146 0.40 9.32 10.81
CA PHE A 146 -0.03 9.08 12.18
C PHE A 146 0.19 10.31 13.07
N MET A 147 1.37 10.95 12.95
CA MET A 147 1.74 12.11 13.77
C MET A 147 0.98 13.39 13.38
N LYS A 148 0.49 13.45 12.14
CA LYS A 148 -0.25 14.60 11.57
C LYS A 148 -1.42 14.13 10.72
N PRO A 149 -2.41 13.42 11.31
CA PRO A 149 -3.49 12.83 10.53
C PRO A 149 -4.41 13.91 9.94
N ASP A 150 -4.87 13.70 8.71
CA ASP A 150 -5.95 14.52 8.13
C ASP A 150 -7.26 14.40 8.94
N ARG A 151 -7.52 13.22 9.48
CA ARG A 151 -8.63 12.88 10.38
C ARG A 151 -8.32 11.60 11.16
N VAL A 152 -9.01 11.45 12.28
CA VAL A 152 -9.12 10.19 13.03
C VAL A 152 -10.58 9.77 13.08
N VAL A 153 -10.91 8.58 12.62
CA VAL A 153 -12.26 8.00 12.67
C VAL A 153 -12.36 7.09 13.88
N ILE A 154 -13.39 7.28 14.69
CA ILE A 154 -13.64 6.51 15.92
C ILE A 154 -15.10 6.08 15.91
N GLY A 155 -15.31 4.78 15.73
CA GLY A 155 -16.62 4.15 15.83
C GLY A 155 -16.86 3.61 17.23
N THR A 156 -17.77 4.25 17.98
CA THR A 156 -18.18 3.78 19.30
C THR A 156 -19.48 4.40 19.74
N SER A 157 -20.34 3.57 20.34
CA SER A 157 -21.59 4.00 20.99
C SER A 157 -21.39 4.34 22.47
N SER A 158 -20.23 4.00 23.06
CA SER A 158 -19.93 4.21 24.49
C SER A 158 -19.38 5.62 24.76
N PRO A 159 -20.06 6.43 25.62
CA PRO A 159 -19.52 7.73 26.04
C PRO A 159 -18.19 7.63 26.82
N ARG A 160 -17.99 6.49 27.54
CA ARG A 160 -16.78 6.23 28.33
C ARG A 160 -15.60 5.93 27.40
N ALA A 161 -15.78 5.04 26.43
CA ALA A 161 -14.76 4.74 25.43
C ALA A 161 -14.45 5.99 24.56
N LYS A 162 -15.47 6.73 24.14
CA LYS A 162 -15.31 7.97 23.39
C LYS A 162 -14.37 8.95 24.08
N LYS A 163 -14.55 9.17 25.40
CA LYS A 163 -13.70 10.08 26.18
C LYS A 163 -12.26 9.61 26.22
N LEU A 164 -12.01 8.31 26.46
CA LEU A 164 -10.66 7.75 26.49
C LEU A 164 -9.96 7.87 25.13
N MET A 165 -10.67 7.58 24.04
CA MET A 165 -10.12 7.72 22.70
C MET A 165 -9.86 9.19 22.34
N GLU A 166 -10.71 10.12 22.78
CA GLU A 166 -10.49 11.53 22.60
C GLU A 166 -9.23 12.03 23.33
N GLU A 167 -9.02 11.62 24.56
CA GLU A 167 -7.82 11.93 25.34
C GLU A 167 -6.56 11.35 24.70
N LEU A 168 -6.63 10.10 24.21
CA LEU A 168 -5.51 9.41 23.56
C LEU A 168 -5.06 10.11 22.26
N TYR A 169 -6.01 10.53 21.42
CA TYR A 169 -5.69 11.15 20.12
C TYR A 169 -5.52 12.67 20.17
N LYS A 170 -5.86 13.32 21.30
CA LYS A 170 -5.73 14.77 21.47
C LYS A 170 -4.35 15.35 21.11
N PRO A 171 -3.22 14.70 21.47
CA PRO A 171 -1.89 15.22 21.11
C PRO A 171 -1.63 15.31 19.60
N PHE A 172 -2.30 14.50 18.80
CA PHE A 172 -2.17 14.47 17.34
C PHE A 172 -3.07 15.48 16.65
N MET A 173 -4.06 16.03 17.36
CA MET A 173 -5.03 16.98 16.81
C MET A 173 -4.44 18.38 16.76
N ARG A 174 -4.28 18.90 15.54
CA ARG A 174 -3.85 20.29 15.29
C ARG A 174 -5.02 21.12 14.80
N GLN A 175 -4.84 22.44 14.67
CA GLN A 175 -5.85 23.32 14.11
C GLN A 175 -6.30 22.83 12.72
N GLY A 176 -7.59 22.50 12.57
CA GLY A 176 -8.18 21.96 11.33
C GLY A 176 -8.32 20.45 11.23
N ASN A 177 -7.58 19.67 12.05
CA ASN A 177 -7.73 18.22 12.08
C ASN A 177 -8.98 17.82 12.85
N ARG A 178 -9.62 16.72 12.45
CA ARG A 178 -10.91 16.32 13.01
C ARG A 178 -10.84 14.91 13.57
N MET A 179 -11.30 14.75 14.81
CA MET A 179 -11.82 13.47 15.27
C MET A 179 -13.27 13.35 14.83
N ILE A 180 -13.59 12.29 14.13
CA ILE A 180 -14.93 12.02 13.60
C ILE A 180 -15.46 10.82 14.36
N PHE A 181 -16.49 11.07 15.18
CA PHE A 181 -17.17 10.02 15.92
C PHE A 181 -18.39 9.54 15.16
N MET A 182 -18.58 8.23 15.12
CA MET A 182 -19.71 7.56 14.48
C MET A 182 -19.96 6.22 15.18
N ASP A 183 -20.95 5.46 14.74
CA ASP A 183 -21.12 4.08 15.18
C ASP A 183 -20.04 3.16 14.59
N GLU A 184 -19.89 1.98 15.20
CA GLU A 184 -18.81 1.03 14.86
C GLU A 184 -18.91 0.57 13.40
N LYS A 185 -20.10 0.24 12.91
CA LYS A 185 -20.33 -0.25 11.52
C LYS A 185 -20.01 0.82 10.49
N SER A 186 -20.38 2.07 10.76
CA SER A 186 -20.07 3.20 9.91
C SER A 186 -18.55 3.45 9.84
N ALA A 187 -17.83 3.27 10.94
CA ALA A 187 -16.37 3.41 10.98
C ALA A 187 -15.67 2.30 10.17
N GLU A 188 -16.10 1.05 10.33
CA GLU A 188 -15.61 -0.09 9.55
C GLU A 188 -15.84 0.14 8.04
N LEU A 189 -17.06 0.52 7.64
CA LEU A 189 -17.39 0.80 6.24
C LEU A 189 -16.59 1.98 5.68
N THR A 190 -16.35 3.01 6.49
CA THR A 190 -15.60 4.22 6.05
C THR A 190 -14.21 3.86 5.53
N LYS A 191 -13.52 2.90 6.13
CA LYS A 191 -12.21 2.44 5.66
C LYS A 191 -12.30 1.81 4.28
N TYR A 192 -13.18 0.84 4.11
CA TYR A 192 -13.37 0.16 2.83
C TYR A 192 -13.82 1.11 1.72
N ALA A 193 -14.81 1.95 2.00
CA ALA A 193 -15.33 2.93 1.05
C ALA A 193 -14.24 3.92 0.61
N SER A 194 -13.39 4.38 1.55
CA SER A 194 -12.27 5.27 1.23
C SER A 194 -11.28 4.61 0.27
N ASN A 195 -10.83 3.40 0.57
CA ASN A 195 -9.85 2.70 -0.26
C ASN A 195 -10.45 2.31 -1.63
N ALA A 196 -11.69 1.87 -1.67
CA ALA A 196 -12.40 1.55 -2.90
C ALA A 196 -12.58 2.79 -3.80
N PHE A 197 -12.89 3.95 -3.21
CA PHE A 197 -13.01 5.20 -3.96
C PHE A 197 -11.66 5.65 -4.54
N LEU A 198 -10.57 5.54 -3.77
CA LEU A 198 -9.24 5.88 -4.26
C LEU A 198 -8.79 4.95 -5.40
N ALA A 199 -9.04 3.65 -5.28
CA ALA A 199 -8.80 2.68 -6.34
C ALA A 199 -9.62 2.99 -7.60
N THR A 200 -10.87 3.39 -7.44
CA THR A 200 -11.76 3.82 -8.54
C THR A 200 -11.19 5.03 -9.27
N LYS A 201 -10.70 6.05 -8.54
CA LYS A 201 -10.07 7.24 -9.16
C LYS A 201 -8.86 6.87 -10.03
N ILE A 202 -7.98 6.00 -9.53
CA ILE A 202 -6.82 5.53 -10.29
C ILE A 202 -7.28 4.77 -11.55
N THR A 203 -8.23 3.85 -11.39
CA THR A 203 -8.74 3.02 -12.49
C THR A 203 -9.43 3.86 -13.56
N PHE A 204 -10.26 4.81 -13.16
CA PHE A 204 -10.89 5.75 -14.08
C PHE A 204 -9.85 6.54 -14.90
N MET A 205 -8.78 7.04 -14.24
CA MET A 205 -7.73 7.76 -14.96
C MET A 205 -6.91 6.84 -15.87
N ASN A 206 -6.76 5.57 -15.55
CA ASN A 206 -6.15 4.60 -16.43
C ASN A 206 -6.98 4.37 -17.70
N GLU A 207 -8.30 4.25 -17.60
CA GLU A 207 -9.18 4.16 -18.76
C GLU A 207 -9.15 5.44 -19.60
N VAL A 208 -9.18 6.63 -18.97
CA VAL A 208 -9.02 7.91 -19.67
C VAL A 208 -7.67 7.97 -20.39
N ALA A 209 -6.59 7.49 -19.77
CA ALA A 209 -5.27 7.44 -20.40
C ALA A 209 -5.25 6.53 -21.63
N ASN A 210 -5.86 5.34 -21.53
CA ASN A 210 -5.98 4.43 -22.66
C ASN A 210 -6.77 5.06 -23.81
N TYR A 211 -7.87 5.76 -23.50
CA TYR A 211 -8.63 6.50 -24.49
C TYR A 211 -7.84 7.66 -25.11
N CYS A 212 -7.10 8.43 -24.29
CA CYS A 212 -6.24 9.52 -24.79
C CYS A 212 -5.25 9.02 -25.85
N LYS A 213 -4.65 7.84 -25.64
CA LYS A 213 -3.73 7.23 -26.61
C LYS A 213 -4.40 7.02 -27.98
N GLU A 214 -5.64 6.52 -28.01
CA GLU A 214 -6.38 6.21 -29.25
C GLU A 214 -6.82 7.48 -30.01
N VAL A 215 -7.22 8.53 -29.29
CA VAL A 215 -7.70 9.78 -29.90
C VAL A 215 -6.61 10.84 -30.08
N GLY A 216 -5.38 10.56 -29.61
CA GLY A 216 -4.24 11.47 -29.72
C GLY A 216 -4.29 12.65 -28.76
N ALA A 217 -5.03 12.54 -27.64
CA ALA A 217 -4.99 13.48 -26.54
C ALA A 217 -3.80 13.20 -25.61
N ASP A 218 -3.49 14.14 -24.71
CA ASP A 218 -2.46 14.00 -23.67
C ASP A 218 -3.14 13.86 -22.32
N VAL A 219 -2.95 12.72 -21.66
CA VAL A 219 -3.57 12.43 -20.35
C VAL A 219 -3.10 13.37 -19.25
N ASP A 220 -1.87 13.89 -19.29
CA ASP A 220 -1.38 14.83 -18.28
C ASP A 220 -2.11 16.18 -18.38
N MET A 221 -2.45 16.62 -19.60
CA MET A 221 -3.27 17.82 -19.78
C MET A 221 -4.71 17.59 -19.31
N VAL A 222 -5.30 16.43 -19.62
CA VAL A 222 -6.64 16.05 -19.15
C VAL A 222 -6.65 15.99 -17.60
N ARG A 223 -5.66 15.32 -17.01
CA ARG A 223 -5.49 15.23 -15.55
C ARG A 223 -5.42 16.60 -14.88
N ARG A 224 -4.62 17.52 -15.44
CA ARG A 224 -4.51 18.90 -14.93
C ARG A 224 -5.85 19.62 -15.04
N GLY A 225 -6.54 19.50 -16.18
CA GLY A 225 -7.82 20.12 -16.42
C GLY A 225 -8.88 19.70 -15.39
N ILE A 226 -9.10 18.40 -15.22
CA ILE A 226 -10.11 17.90 -14.26
C ILE A 226 -9.67 18.07 -12.80
N GLY A 227 -8.37 17.96 -12.50
CA GLY A 227 -7.83 18.02 -11.14
C GLY A 227 -7.88 19.41 -10.52
N THR A 228 -8.05 20.48 -11.30
CA THR A 228 -8.25 21.87 -10.81
C THR A 228 -9.66 22.11 -10.29
N ASP A 229 -10.64 21.28 -10.64
CA ASP A 229 -11.96 21.32 -10.04
C ASP A 229 -11.89 20.84 -8.58
N THR A 230 -12.26 21.72 -7.63
CA THR A 230 -12.20 21.43 -6.18
C THR A 230 -13.09 20.25 -5.76
N ARG A 231 -14.13 19.93 -6.52
CA ARG A 231 -15.02 18.78 -6.30
C ARG A 231 -14.33 17.46 -6.62
N ILE A 232 -13.33 17.46 -7.52
CA ILE A 232 -12.56 16.29 -7.95
C ILE A 232 -11.23 16.21 -7.20
N GLY A 233 -10.48 17.31 -7.17
CA GLY A 233 -9.15 17.43 -6.57
C GLY A 233 -8.05 16.69 -7.35
N PRO A 234 -6.78 17.06 -7.19
CA PRO A 234 -5.68 16.56 -8.02
C PRO A 234 -5.13 15.20 -7.58
N ARG A 235 -5.46 14.72 -6.38
CA ARG A 235 -4.88 13.48 -5.82
C ARG A 235 -5.54 12.23 -6.40
N PHE A 236 -4.75 11.17 -6.59
CA PHE A 236 -5.15 9.87 -7.13
C PHE A 236 -5.66 9.91 -8.59
N LEU A 237 -5.21 10.90 -9.36
CA LEU A 237 -5.51 11.04 -10.78
C LEU A 237 -4.29 10.72 -11.67
N PHE A 238 -3.28 10.07 -11.16
CA PHE A 238 -2.06 9.73 -11.92
C PHE A 238 -2.25 8.38 -12.60
N PRO A 239 -2.27 8.34 -13.96
CA PRO A 239 -2.36 7.08 -14.69
C PRO A 239 -1.03 6.31 -14.61
N GLY A 240 -1.11 5.00 -14.75
CA GLY A 240 0.06 4.12 -14.74
C GLY A 240 -0.30 2.68 -15.07
N MET A 241 0.57 1.76 -14.69
CA MET A 241 0.38 0.30 -14.84
C MET A 241 -0.55 -0.30 -13.79
N GLY A 242 -1.59 0.41 -13.36
CA GLY A 242 -2.48 -0.05 -12.31
C GLY A 242 -1.93 0.14 -10.90
N TYR A 243 -2.70 -0.31 -9.93
CA TYR A 243 -2.36 -0.28 -8.51
C TYR A 243 -2.09 -1.69 -7.95
N GLY A 244 -1.33 -1.74 -6.87
CA GLY A 244 -1.02 -2.92 -6.09
C GLY A 244 -0.95 -2.58 -4.60
N GLY A 245 -0.13 -3.31 -3.87
CA GLY A 245 0.08 -3.17 -2.43
C GLY A 245 -0.86 -4.01 -1.60
N SER A 246 -0.65 -3.98 -0.30
CA SER A 246 -1.38 -4.78 0.69
C SER A 246 -2.83 -4.32 0.95
N CYS A 247 -3.18 -3.09 0.56
CA CYS A 247 -4.45 -2.48 0.95
C CYS A 247 -5.48 -2.48 -0.18
N PHE A 248 -5.23 -1.75 -1.28
CA PHE A 248 -6.25 -1.52 -2.30
C PHE A 248 -6.81 -2.81 -2.92
N PRO A 249 -5.99 -3.77 -3.39
CA PRO A 249 -6.54 -4.98 -3.99
C PRO A 249 -7.41 -5.76 -3.02
N LYS A 250 -6.92 -5.96 -1.78
CA LYS A 250 -7.61 -6.69 -0.73
C LYS A 250 -8.91 -6.01 -0.30
N ASP A 251 -8.87 -4.70 -0.07
CA ASP A 251 -10.01 -3.97 0.49
C ASP A 251 -11.14 -3.79 -0.53
N VAL A 252 -10.79 -3.57 -1.82
CA VAL A 252 -11.78 -3.53 -2.91
C VAL A 252 -12.47 -4.88 -3.06
N GLN A 253 -11.70 -5.97 -3.03
CA GLN A 253 -12.22 -7.33 -3.13
C GLN A 253 -13.11 -7.68 -1.94
N ALA A 254 -12.67 -7.36 -0.71
CA ALA A 254 -13.44 -7.64 0.51
C ALA A 254 -14.75 -6.85 0.56
N LEU A 255 -14.76 -5.57 0.13
CA LEU A 255 -15.99 -4.79 0.05
C LEU A 255 -16.95 -5.34 -1.01
N HIS A 256 -16.43 -5.71 -2.17
CA HIS A 256 -17.23 -6.35 -3.23
C HIS A 256 -17.88 -7.65 -2.71
N LYS A 257 -17.08 -8.54 -2.11
CA LYS A 257 -17.55 -9.79 -1.54
C LYS A 257 -18.57 -9.59 -0.41
N SER A 258 -18.32 -8.65 0.48
CA SER A 258 -19.25 -8.29 1.56
C SER A 258 -20.61 -7.79 1.04
N GLY A 259 -20.60 -7.09 -0.12
CA GLY A 259 -21.84 -6.70 -0.80
C GLY A 259 -22.61 -7.92 -1.35
N GLU A 260 -21.91 -8.83 -2.02
CA GLU A 260 -22.53 -10.08 -2.52
C GLU A 260 -23.21 -10.87 -1.41
N ASP A 261 -22.57 -11.00 -0.24
CA ASP A 261 -23.06 -11.76 0.90
C ASP A 261 -24.40 -11.22 1.46
N VAL A 262 -24.67 -9.92 1.24
CA VAL A 262 -25.94 -9.28 1.64
C VAL A 262 -26.87 -8.95 0.46
N GLY A 263 -26.52 -9.43 -0.75
CA GLY A 263 -27.31 -9.19 -1.96
C GLY A 263 -27.24 -7.77 -2.51
N CYS A 264 -26.19 -7.01 -2.16
CA CYS A 264 -25.90 -5.66 -2.68
C CYS A 264 -24.75 -5.72 -3.70
N GLU A 265 -25.06 -5.66 -4.98
CA GLU A 265 -24.05 -5.74 -6.04
C GLU A 265 -23.24 -4.43 -6.16
N PHE A 266 -21.92 -4.53 -6.03
CA PHE A 266 -20.96 -3.45 -6.30
C PHE A 266 -20.40 -3.52 -7.73
N SER A 267 -21.23 -3.26 -8.76
CA SER A 267 -20.83 -3.32 -10.16
C SER A 267 -19.64 -2.43 -10.50
N ILE A 268 -19.51 -1.25 -9.87
CA ILE A 268 -18.36 -0.35 -10.04
C ILE A 268 -17.08 -1.05 -9.55
N LEU A 269 -17.10 -1.68 -8.38
CA LEU A 269 -15.89 -2.32 -7.82
C LEU A 269 -15.46 -3.52 -8.65
N LYS A 270 -16.40 -4.30 -9.18
CA LYS A 270 -16.09 -5.37 -10.13
C LYS A 270 -15.36 -4.82 -11.35
N SER A 271 -15.88 -3.75 -11.95
CA SER A 271 -15.24 -3.11 -13.09
C SER A 271 -13.84 -2.57 -12.75
N VAL A 272 -13.67 -2.00 -11.57
CA VAL A 272 -12.36 -1.51 -11.07
C VAL A 272 -11.34 -2.66 -10.98
N MET A 273 -11.71 -3.81 -10.45
CA MET A 273 -10.82 -4.98 -10.38
C MET A 273 -10.46 -5.51 -11.77
N ASP A 274 -11.43 -5.65 -12.66
CA ASP A 274 -11.23 -6.16 -14.03
C ASP A 274 -10.35 -5.23 -14.86
N VAL A 275 -10.55 -3.92 -14.77
CA VAL A 275 -9.73 -2.92 -15.46
C VAL A 275 -8.31 -2.91 -14.90
N ASN A 276 -8.16 -2.94 -13.58
CA ASN A 276 -6.84 -2.94 -12.95
C ASN A 276 -6.01 -4.18 -13.33
N ALA A 277 -6.63 -5.35 -13.41
CA ALA A 277 -5.95 -6.58 -13.82
C ALA A 277 -5.36 -6.46 -15.24
N ARG A 278 -6.13 -5.90 -16.20
CA ARG A 278 -5.63 -5.64 -17.55
C ARG A 278 -4.57 -4.55 -17.60
N GLN A 279 -4.73 -3.51 -16.78
CA GLN A 279 -3.83 -2.35 -16.75
C GLN A 279 -2.41 -2.71 -16.30
N LYS A 280 -2.24 -3.68 -15.43
CA LYS A 280 -0.92 -4.15 -14.98
C LYS A 280 -0.04 -4.66 -16.12
N LEU A 281 -0.64 -5.13 -17.19
CA LEU A 281 0.06 -5.67 -18.37
C LEU A 281 0.12 -4.69 -19.54
N LEU A 282 -0.26 -3.41 -19.33
CA LEU A 282 -0.39 -2.40 -20.41
C LEU A 282 0.86 -2.28 -21.29
N MET A 283 2.05 -2.40 -20.71
CA MET A 283 3.31 -2.25 -21.46
C MET A 283 3.66 -3.47 -22.32
N LEU A 284 3.15 -4.65 -22.01
CA LEU A 284 3.51 -5.88 -22.70
C LEU A 284 3.11 -5.89 -24.20
N PRO A 285 1.90 -5.49 -24.60
CA PRO A 285 1.56 -5.35 -26.01
C PRO A 285 2.46 -4.36 -26.75
N LEU A 286 2.81 -3.24 -26.13
CA LEU A 286 3.70 -2.22 -26.72
C LEU A 286 5.12 -2.75 -26.92
N MET A 287 5.63 -3.53 -25.97
CA MET A 287 6.93 -4.19 -26.06
C MET A 287 6.91 -5.22 -27.20
N ARG A 288 5.86 -6.06 -27.29
CA ARG A 288 5.71 -7.02 -28.38
C ARG A 288 5.67 -6.34 -29.76
N GLU A 289 4.93 -5.26 -29.91
CA GLU A 289 4.85 -4.47 -31.13
C GLU A 289 6.24 -3.92 -31.52
N HIS A 290 6.94 -3.29 -30.57
CA HIS A 290 8.28 -2.74 -30.79
C HIS A 290 9.30 -3.81 -31.23
N PHE A 291 9.26 -4.99 -30.61
CA PHE A 291 10.16 -6.10 -30.92
C PHE A 291 9.59 -7.09 -31.98
N GLN A 292 8.65 -6.65 -32.78
CA GLN A 292 8.11 -7.41 -33.93
C GLN A 292 7.51 -8.77 -33.54
N GLY A 293 6.88 -8.85 -32.37
CA GLY A 293 6.08 -9.99 -31.92
C GLY A 293 6.79 -10.95 -30.97
N SER A 294 8.10 -10.85 -30.76
CA SER A 294 8.83 -11.77 -29.86
C SER A 294 9.72 -11.05 -28.88
N LEU A 295 9.62 -11.45 -27.60
CA LEU A 295 10.51 -10.98 -26.52
C LEU A 295 11.59 -12.01 -26.18
N ALA A 296 11.60 -13.19 -26.82
CA ALA A 296 12.57 -14.24 -26.57
C ALA A 296 14.01 -13.74 -26.80
N GLY A 297 14.85 -13.87 -25.77
CA GLY A 297 16.23 -13.42 -25.78
C GLY A 297 16.45 -11.92 -25.78
N LYS A 298 15.40 -11.10 -25.75
CA LYS A 298 15.53 -9.65 -25.59
C LYS A 298 15.98 -9.31 -24.18
N LYS A 299 16.98 -8.45 -24.06
CA LYS A 299 17.53 -7.98 -22.79
C LYS A 299 16.72 -6.81 -22.27
N ILE A 300 15.93 -7.05 -21.25
CA ILE A 300 15.03 -6.07 -20.66
C ILE A 300 15.53 -5.69 -19.28
N ALA A 301 15.88 -4.41 -19.09
CA ALA A 301 16.10 -3.84 -17.77
C ALA A 301 14.75 -3.44 -17.16
N VAL A 302 14.54 -3.76 -15.88
CA VAL A 302 13.31 -3.36 -15.16
C VAL A 302 13.69 -2.54 -13.94
N TRP A 303 13.19 -1.32 -13.88
CA TRP A 303 13.35 -0.41 -12.76
C TRP A 303 12.06 -0.27 -11.96
N GLY A 304 12.16 -0.51 -10.66
CA GLY A 304 11.03 -0.43 -9.73
C GLY A 304 10.27 -1.75 -9.64
N LEU A 305 10.28 -2.35 -8.47
CA LEU A 305 9.71 -3.68 -8.20
C LEU A 305 8.66 -3.61 -7.09
N SER A 306 8.78 -2.69 -6.15
CA SER A 306 7.74 -2.36 -5.17
C SER A 306 6.50 -1.75 -5.85
N PHE A 307 5.32 -1.88 -5.23
CA PHE A 307 4.08 -1.39 -5.82
C PHE A 307 4.01 0.15 -5.93
N LYS A 308 4.82 0.86 -5.14
CA LYS A 308 5.02 2.32 -5.15
C LYS A 308 6.38 2.68 -4.54
N PRO A 309 6.86 3.95 -4.68
CA PRO A 309 8.07 4.41 -4.00
C PRO A 309 7.97 4.39 -2.46
N GLU A 310 9.14 4.44 -1.80
CA GLU A 310 9.31 4.56 -0.35
C GLU A 310 8.76 3.36 0.44
N THR A 311 8.74 2.17 -0.17
CA THR A 311 8.40 0.90 0.48
C THR A 311 9.12 -0.27 -0.18
N ASP A 312 9.32 -1.35 0.54
CA ASP A 312 9.82 -2.64 0.04
C ASP A 312 8.69 -3.63 -0.29
N ASP A 313 7.42 -3.22 -0.14
CA ASP A 313 6.25 -4.07 -0.35
C ASP A 313 6.02 -4.36 -1.84
N ILE A 314 6.04 -5.65 -2.18
CA ILE A 314 5.85 -6.17 -3.54
C ILE A 314 4.49 -6.84 -3.73
N ARG A 315 3.65 -6.90 -2.69
CA ARG A 315 2.36 -7.60 -2.76
C ARG A 315 1.47 -6.99 -3.83
N GLN A 316 0.98 -7.84 -4.75
CA GLN A 316 0.15 -7.39 -5.87
C GLN A 316 0.77 -6.27 -6.73
N ALA A 317 2.10 -6.09 -6.68
CA ALA A 317 2.79 -5.07 -7.46
C ALA A 317 2.66 -5.36 -8.96
N PRO A 318 2.32 -4.35 -9.80
CA PRO A 318 2.24 -4.54 -11.24
C PRO A 318 3.53 -5.08 -11.88
N SER A 319 4.67 -4.81 -11.25
CA SER A 319 5.97 -5.35 -11.66
C SER A 319 6.01 -6.87 -11.64
N LEU A 320 5.40 -7.54 -10.65
CA LEU A 320 5.35 -9.00 -10.57
C LEU A 320 4.50 -9.60 -11.70
N ASP A 321 3.35 -8.98 -12.00
CA ASP A 321 2.48 -9.46 -13.07
C ASP A 321 3.18 -9.39 -14.43
N ILE A 322 3.83 -8.26 -14.75
CA ILE A 322 4.52 -8.12 -16.04
C ILE A 322 5.82 -8.94 -16.10
N LEU A 323 6.56 -9.08 -14.99
CA LEU A 323 7.74 -9.94 -14.93
C LEU A 323 7.38 -11.41 -15.19
N ALA A 324 6.27 -11.89 -14.64
CA ALA A 324 5.80 -13.25 -14.89
C ALA A 324 5.56 -13.50 -16.39
N GLU A 325 4.98 -12.54 -17.12
CA GLU A 325 4.78 -12.67 -18.57
C GLU A 325 6.10 -12.57 -19.35
N LEU A 326 7.01 -11.65 -18.98
CA LEU A 326 8.33 -11.55 -19.62
C LEU A 326 9.17 -12.85 -19.44
N ILE A 327 9.10 -13.47 -18.27
CA ILE A 327 9.76 -14.77 -18.00
C ILE A 327 9.16 -15.87 -18.88
N LYS A 328 7.83 -15.96 -18.99
CA LYS A 328 7.14 -16.91 -19.87
C LYS A 328 7.56 -16.77 -21.33
N GLU A 329 7.85 -15.56 -21.77
CA GLU A 329 8.30 -15.26 -23.13
C GLU A 329 9.81 -15.44 -23.33
N ASN A 330 10.53 -15.95 -22.32
CA ASN A 330 11.97 -16.17 -22.34
C ASN A 330 12.78 -14.89 -22.61
N ALA A 331 12.37 -13.73 -22.10
CA ALA A 331 13.17 -12.51 -22.09
C ALA A 331 14.37 -12.66 -21.14
N ASP A 332 15.50 -12.02 -21.46
CA ASP A 332 16.67 -11.92 -20.57
C ASP A 332 16.51 -10.68 -19.69
N ILE A 333 16.09 -10.88 -18.43
CA ILE A 333 15.62 -9.80 -17.55
C ILE A 333 16.68 -9.47 -16.51
N THR A 334 16.97 -8.15 -16.36
CA THR A 334 17.79 -7.63 -15.26
C THR A 334 16.97 -6.60 -14.47
N VAL A 335 16.81 -6.81 -13.16
CA VAL A 335 15.94 -5.99 -12.31
C VAL A 335 16.75 -5.12 -11.34
N TYR A 336 16.17 -3.97 -10.98
CA TYR A 336 16.67 -3.10 -9.91
C TYR A 336 15.53 -2.37 -9.20
N ASP A 337 15.62 -2.34 -7.88
CA ASP A 337 14.77 -1.51 -7.01
C ASP A 337 15.63 -0.99 -5.84
N PRO A 338 15.40 0.22 -5.33
CA PRO A 338 16.15 0.73 -4.17
C PRO A 338 15.98 -0.10 -2.90
N GLU A 339 14.76 -0.63 -2.61
CA GLU A 339 14.43 -1.28 -1.33
C GLU A 339 13.91 -2.72 -1.49
N ALA A 340 13.19 -3.03 -2.56
CA ALA A 340 12.47 -4.30 -2.70
C ALA A 340 13.31 -5.50 -3.19
N MET A 341 14.61 -5.33 -3.44
CA MET A 341 15.46 -6.37 -4.06
C MET A 341 15.48 -7.69 -3.29
N ASN A 342 15.48 -7.64 -1.95
CA ASN A 342 15.47 -8.84 -1.12
C ASN A 342 14.15 -9.59 -1.23
N ASN A 343 13.02 -8.87 -1.18
CA ASN A 343 11.68 -9.45 -1.27
C ASN A 343 11.45 -10.09 -2.65
N ILE A 344 11.89 -9.43 -3.72
CA ILE A 344 11.82 -9.97 -5.09
C ILE A 344 12.66 -11.23 -5.25
N ARG A 345 13.85 -11.26 -4.65
CA ARG A 345 14.72 -12.46 -4.72
C ARG A 345 14.08 -13.68 -4.08
N LEU A 346 13.32 -13.50 -2.99
CA LEU A 346 12.58 -14.59 -2.36
C LEU A 346 11.46 -15.15 -3.26
N VAL A 347 10.89 -14.32 -4.14
CA VAL A 347 9.78 -14.71 -5.03
C VAL A 347 10.28 -15.25 -6.37
N LEU A 348 11.24 -14.57 -7.01
CA LEU A 348 11.66 -14.90 -8.38
C LEU A 348 12.92 -15.77 -8.44
N GLY A 349 13.69 -15.92 -7.32
CA GLY A 349 14.92 -16.73 -7.30
C GLY A 349 15.86 -16.35 -8.44
N ASP A 350 16.30 -17.34 -9.20
CA ASP A 350 17.23 -17.17 -10.32
C ASP A 350 16.55 -16.94 -11.67
N SER A 351 15.23 -16.70 -11.70
CA SER A 351 14.49 -16.44 -12.94
C SER A 351 14.84 -15.09 -13.59
N VAL A 352 15.51 -14.20 -12.85
CA VAL A 352 15.96 -12.88 -13.30
C VAL A 352 17.35 -12.57 -12.75
N LYS A 353 18.04 -11.60 -13.37
CA LYS A 353 19.33 -11.08 -12.90
C LYS A 353 19.09 -9.88 -11.99
N TYR A 354 19.92 -9.68 -11.00
CA TYR A 354 19.82 -8.64 -9.98
C TYR A 354 20.97 -7.65 -10.07
N ALA A 355 20.70 -6.43 -10.48
CA ALA A 355 21.71 -5.37 -10.50
C ALA A 355 21.88 -4.74 -9.10
N LYS A 356 23.06 -4.27 -8.80
CA LYS A 356 23.36 -3.54 -7.55
C LYS A 356 23.01 -2.06 -7.63
N ARG A 357 22.89 -1.51 -8.83
CA ARG A 357 22.61 -0.10 -9.12
C ARG A 357 21.73 0.01 -10.36
N SER A 358 20.91 1.06 -10.41
CA SER A 358 20.00 1.31 -11.54
C SER A 358 20.71 1.31 -12.90
N MET A 359 21.86 1.98 -12.99
CA MET A 359 22.63 2.09 -14.24
C MET A 359 23.27 0.76 -14.67
N GLU A 360 23.61 -0.12 -13.73
CA GLU A 360 24.14 -1.45 -14.03
C GLU A 360 23.08 -2.33 -14.72
N ALA A 361 21.83 -2.21 -14.32
CA ALA A 361 20.72 -2.94 -14.97
C ALA A 361 20.59 -2.60 -16.46
N LEU A 362 21.04 -1.43 -16.88
CA LEU A 362 20.93 -0.95 -18.27
C LEU A 362 22.04 -1.46 -19.19
N GLU A 363 23.08 -2.10 -18.67
CA GLU A 363 24.22 -2.50 -19.48
C GLU A 363 23.82 -3.48 -20.60
N ARG A 364 23.96 -3.00 -21.85
CA ARG A 364 23.60 -3.76 -23.07
C ARG A 364 22.15 -4.24 -23.11
N CYS A 365 21.21 -3.57 -22.41
CA CYS A 365 19.80 -3.91 -22.55
C CYS A 365 19.24 -3.34 -23.87
N ASP A 366 18.23 -4.03 -24.40
CA ASP A 366 17.50 -3.64 -25.60
C ASP A 366 16.39 -2.64 -25.27
N ALA A 367 15.88 -2.68 -24.02
CA ALA A 367 14.92 -1.70 -23.51
C ALA A 367 14.95 -1.62 -21.99
N LEU A 368 14.52 -0.45 -21.48
CA LEU A 368 14.19 -0.22 -20.08
C LEU A 368 12.68 -0.22 -19.89
N LEU A 369 12.18 -1.00 -18.93
CA LEU A 369 10.81 -0.94 -18.42
C LEU A 369 10.82 -0.30 -17.03
N ILE A 370 9.99 0.73 -16.81
CA ILE A 370 9.82 1.41 -15.52
C ILE A 370 8.46 1.04 -14.94
N CYS A 371 8.47 0.36 -13.78
CA CYS A 371 7.25 -0.09 -13.10
C CYS A 371 6.90 0.75 -11.86
N THR A 372 7.90 1.42 -11.25
CA THR A 372 7.71 2.23 -10.03
C THR A 372 8.45 3.55 -10.14
N GLU A 373 7.80 4.64 -9.73
CA GLU A 373 8.27 6.01 -9.92
C GLU A 373 9.20 6.51 -8.80
N TRP A 374 10.21 5.73 -8.42
CA TRP A 374 11.21 6.14 -7.43
C TRP A 374 11.87 7.47 -7.76
N ALA A 375 12.11 8.29 -6.74
CA ALA A 375 12.80 9.58 -6.89
C ALA A 375 14.18 9.43 -7.56
N ALA A 376 14.88 8.34 -7.26
CA ALA A 376 16.18 7.99 -7.84
C ALA A 376 16.15 7.79 -9.37
N PHE A 377 14.99 7.49 -9.95
CA PHE A 377 14.83 7.27 -11.39
C PHE A 377 14.45 8.55 -12.16
N ARG A 378 14.06 9.65 -11.48
CA ARG A 378 13.50 10.84 -12.15
C ARG A 378 14.50 11.64 -12.97
N ASN A 379 15.76 11.68 -12.54
CA ASN A 379 16.80 12.46 -13.20
C ASN A 379 18.09 11.65 -13.41
N PRO A 380 18.03 10.55 -14.19
CA PRO A 380 19.23 9.79 -14.51
C PRO A 380 20.13 10.57 -15.50
N ASN A 381 21.35 10.13 -15.64
CA ASN A 381 22.22 10.63 -16.70
C ASN A 381 21.80 9.99 -18.05
N PHE A 382 20.96 10.67 -18.83
CA PHE A 382 20.40 10.17 -20.10
C PHE A 382 21.49 9.90 -21.14
N ASP A 383 22.54 10.71 -21.22
CA ASP A 383 23.65 10.49 -22.17
C ASP A 383 24.41 9.20 -21.84
N LYS A 384 24.63 8.95 -20.55
CA LYS A 384 25.21 7.69 -20.09
C LYS A 384 24.28 6.52 -20.38
N MET A 385 22.97 6.64 -20.12
CA MET A 385 21.98 5.58 -20.44
C MET A 385 22.09 5.21 -21.92
N LYS A 386 22.06 6.20 -22.82
CA LYS A 386 22.16 6.00 -24.25
C LYS A 386 23.46 5.29 -24.66
N THR A 387 24.56 5.55 -23.95
CA THR A 387 25.85 4.93 -24.25
C THR A 387 25.93 3.46 -23.82
N ILE A 388 25.29 3.09 -22.71
CA ILE A 388 25.42 1.74 -22.15
C ILE A 388 24.33 0.77 -22.62
N MET A 389 23.15 1.28 -23.05
CA MET A 389 22.07 0.49 -23.62
C MET A 389 22.42 0.08 -25.06
N SER A 390 21.97 -1.10 -25.50
CA SER A 390 22.06 -1.52 -26.90
C SER A 390 21.11 -0.74 -27.80
N SER A 391 19.94 -0.36 -27.28
CA SER A 391 18.96 0.50 -27.92
C SER A 391 18.40 1.50 -26.92
N PRO A 392 18.31 2.80 -27.25
CA PRO A 392 17.78 3.82 -26.34
C PRO A 392 16.23 3.79 -26.32
N THR A 393 15.67 2.67 -25.85
CA THR A 393 14.23 2.44 -25.80
C THR A 393 13.74 2.35 -24.36
N ILE A 394 12.69 3.11 -24.03
CA ILE A 394 12.11 3.16 -22.69
C ILE A 394 10.58 2.89 -22.78
N PHE A 395 10.11 1.95 -21.98
CA PHE A 395 8.70 1.71 -21.69
C PHE A 395 8.43 2.23 -20.29
N ASP A 396 7.78 3.36 -20.19
CA ASP A 396 7.55 4.06 -18.92
C ASP A 396 6.11 3.87 -18.45
N GLY A 397 5.94 2.94 -17.52
CA GLY A 397 4.64 2.62 -16.93
C GLY A 397 4.14 3.64 -15.91
N ARG A 398 4.89 4.73 -15.66
CA ARG A 398 4.58 5.72 -14.60
C ARG A 398 4.68 7.17 -15.07
N ASN A 399 4.93 7.40 -16.36
CA ASN A 399 5.06 8.74 -16.93
C ASN A 399 6.09 9.61 -16.20
N LEU A 400 7.27 9.03 -15.91
CA LEU A 400 8.34 9.72 -15.18
C LEU A 400 8.94 10.88 -15.96
N TYR A 401 9.06 10.72 -17.30
CA TYR A 401 9.82 11.64 -18.13
C TYR A 401 8.90 12.46 -19.03
N ASP A 402 9.30 13.73 -19.23
CA ASP A 402 8.64 14.62 -20.17
C ASP A 402 8.98 14.21 -21.60
N LEU A 403 8.00 14.32 -22.52
CA LEU A 403 8.16 13.95 -23.93
C LEU A 403 9.27 14.76 -24.61
N ASP A 404 9.32 16.08 -24.42
CA ASP A 404 10.32 16.96 -25.01
C ASP A 404 11.75 16.58 -24.59
N LYS A 405 11.90 16.14 -23.32
CA LYS A 405 13.18 15.67 -22.80
C LYS A 405 13.61 14.38 -23.49
N MET A 406 12.68 13.45 -23.71
CA MET A 406 12.97 12.19 -24.40
C MET A 406 13.31 12.40 -25.88
N ILE A 407 12.62 13.32 -26.56
CA ILE A 407 12.95 13.75 -27.94
C ILE A 407 14.36 14.33 -27.98
N THR A 408 14.68 15.26 -27.09
CA THR A 408 15.98 15.95 -27.04
C THR A 408 17.15 14.97 -26.86
N HIS A 409 16.99 13.96 -26.01
CA HIS A 409 18.00 12.92 -25.79
C HIS A 409 17.96 11.79 -26.81
N GLY A 410 16.99 11.77 -27.73
CA GLY A 410 16.87 10.79 -28.81
C GLY A 410 16.52 9.37 -28.31
N PHE A 411 15.57 9.27 -27.40
CA PHE A 411 15.02 8.00 -26.96
C PHE A 411 13.75 7.63 -27.72
N THR A 412 13.62 6.37 -28.09
CA THR A 412 12.32 5.76 -28.38
C THR A 412 11.60 5.64 -27.05
N TYR A 413 10.39 6.22 -26.93
CA TYR A 413 9.72 6.32 -25.63
C TYR A 413 8.25 6.01 -25.72
N HIS A 414 7.83 5.00 -24.96
CA HIS A 414 6.45 4.58 -24.79
C HIS A 414 6.00 4.89 -23.36
N SER A 415 4.86 5.54 -23.23
CA SER A 415 4.32 5.96 -21.93
C SER A 415 2.80 5.78 -21.87
N VAL A 416 2.20 6.04 -20.73
CA VAL A 416 0.77 5.80 -20.49
C VAL A 416 -0.04 7.00 -20.95
N GLY A 417 -0.96 6.80 -21.92
CA GLY A 417 -1.92 7.82 -22.34
C GLY A 417 -1.32 9.05 -23.03
N ARG A 418 -0.14 8.90 -23.64
CA ARG A 418 0.55 9.94 -24.42
C ARG A 418 1.03 9.36 -25.75
N ARG A 419 1.29 10.21 -26.72
CA ARG A 419 1.81 9.76 -28.02
C ARG A 419 3.20 9.14 -27.84
N PRO A 420 3.47 7.96 -28.42
CA PRO A 420 4.80 7.39 -28.41
C PRO A 420 5.78 8.25 -29.21
N ILE A 421 7.03 8.30 -28.75
CA ILE A 421 8.14 8.84 -29.50
C ILE A 421 8.82 7.66 -30.18
N ASN A 422 8.67 7.52 -31.48
CA ASN A 422 9.37 6.53 -32.28
C ASN A 422 10.75 7.08 -32.69
N GLU A 423 11.68 6.19 -33.06
CA GLU A 423 12.97 6.60 -33.59
C GLU A 423 12.76 7.69 -34.67
N LEU A 424 13.44 8.83 -34.48
CA LEU A 424 13.53 9.82 -35.53
C LEU A 424 14.33 9.18 -36.68
N LYS A 425 13.62 8.78 -37.74
CA LYS A 425 14.23 8.34 -38.99
C LYS A 425 15.02 9.48 -39.63
#